data_51455427d74b2b9d1fb39e700ae6ab02
#
_entry.id   51455427d74b2b9d1fb39e700ae6ab02
#
_cell.length_a   1.000
_cell.length_b   1.000
_cell.length_c   1.000
_cell.angle_alpha   90.00
_cell.angle_beta   90.00
_cell.angle_gamma   90.00
#
_symmetry.space_group_name_H-M   'P 1'
#
loop_
_entity.id
_entity.type
_entity.pdbx_description
1 polymer ?
#
loop_
_entity_poly.entity_id
_entity_poly.type
_entity_poly.pdbx_seq_one_letter_code
_entity_poly.pdbx_strand_id
1 'polypeptide(L)'
;MRAAIITAWNPQSEPLSPWQNRIRQRRLVRLLDANGYRFLRSCCGVDAWWEESLMVFTMNESAAVKLARQFGQKAFVYLDGRRVWLVYV
;
A
#
# COMPACT_ATOMS: atom_id res chain seq x y z
N MET A 1 -9.60 -15.06 3.33
CA MET A 1 -8.96 -14.20 2.32
C MET A 1 -7.86 -13.40 2.99
N ARG A 2 -6.72 -13.31 2.35
CA ARG A 2 -5.61 -12.46 2.81
C ARG A 2 -5.43 -11.31 1.84
N ALA A 3 -5.19 -10.13 2.38
CA ALA A 3 -4.95 -8.94 1.57
C ALA A 3 -4.14 -7.90 2.35
N ALA A 4 -3.43 -7.06 1.64
CA ALA A 4 -2.72 -5.92 2.22
C ALA A 4 -3.19 -4.64 1.56
N ILE A 5 -3.42 -3.60 2.35
CA ILE A 5 -3.73 -2.28 1.83
C ILE A 5 -2.45 -1.45 1.91
N ILE A 6 -1.87 -1.18 0.75
CA ILE A 6 -0.55 -0.56 0.62
C ILE A 6 -0.62 0.66 -0.28
N THR A 7 0.19 1.66 0.02
CA THR A 7 0.37 2.84 -0.82
C THR A 7 1.85 3.11 -1.06
N ALA A 8 2.15 3.81 -2.13
CA ALA A 8 3.48 4.37 -2.38
C ALA A 8 3.50 5.89 -2.15
N TRP A 9 2.38 6.45 -1.71
CA TRP A 9 2.23 7.88 -1.45
C TRP A 9 2.97 8.29 -0.18
N ASN A 10 3.47 9.51 -0.17
CA ASN A 10 4.00 10.19 1.00
C ASN A 10 4.90 9.32 1.89
N PRO A 11 6.06 8.85 1.39
CA PRO A 11 6.96 7.98 2.15
C PRO A 11 7.31 8.61 3.49
N GLN A 12 7.36 7.80 4.54
CA GLN A 12 7.62 8.22 5.92
C GLN A 12 6.66 9.30 6.41
N SER A 13 5.43 9.32 5.88
CA SER A 13 4.42 10.33 6.17
C SER A 13 4.86 11.77 5.80
N GLU A 14 5.85 11.90 4.93
CA GLU A 14 6.30 13.19 4.40
C GLU A 14 5.46 13.54 3.18
N PRO A 15 4.70 14.65 3.19
CA PRO A 15 3.89 15.03 2.05
C PRO A 15 4.75 15.26 0.81
N LEU A 16 4.41 14.57 -0.27
CA LEU A 16 5.00 14.80 -1.59
C LEU A 16 3.99 15.52 -2.47
N SER A 17 4.49 16.09 -3.57
CA SER A 17 3.60 16.67 -4.57
C SER A 17 2.71 15.59 -5.20
N PRO A 18 1.52 15.96 -5.73
CA PRO A 18 0.67 15.01 -6.44
C PRO A 18 1.40 14.31 -7.60
N TRP A 19 2.30 15.00 -8.27
CA TRP A 19 3.10 14.44 -9.36
C TRP A 19 4.05 13.35 -8.86
N GLN A 20 4.78 13.61 -7.78
CA GLN A 20 5.71 12.65 -7.18
C GLN A 20 4.96 11.43 -6.68
N ASN A 21 3.82 11.62 -6.00
CA ASN A 21 2.99 10.52 -5.53
C ASN A 21 2.47 9.67 -6.69
N ARG A 22 2.09 10.29 -7.81
CA ARG A 22 1.62 9.56 -8.99
C ARG A 22 2.71 8.68 -9.58
N ILE A 23 3.94 9.17 -9.67
CA ILE A 23 5.08 8.39 -10.18
C ILE A 23 5.33 7.20 -9.26
N ARG A 24 5.33 7.41 -7.95
CA ARG A 24 5.55 6.34 -6.98
C ARG A 24 4.46 5.28 -7.06
N GLN A 25 3.21 5.70 -7.15
CA GLN A 25 2.08 4.77 -7.24
C GLN A 25 2.11 3.95 -8.54
N ARG A 26 2.52 4.54 -9.64
CA ARG A 26 2.74 3.79 -10.90
C ARG A 26 3.80 2.71 -10.76
N ARG A 27 4.88 2.99 -10.04
CA ARG A 27 5.92 1.99 -9.77
C ARG A 27 5.37 0.82 -8.97
N LEU A 28 4.55 1.12 -7.96
CA LEU A 28 3.89 0.08 -7.16
C LEU A 28 2.98 -0.78 -8.04
N VAL A 29 2.15 -0.17 -8.86
CA VAL A 29 1.26 -0.89 -9.78
C VAL A 29 2.04 -1.79 -10.72
N ARG A 30 3.11 -1.28 -11.33
CA ARG A 30 3.95 -2.07 -12.25
C ARG A 30 4.57 -3.28 -11.56
N LEU A 31 5.03 -3.09 -10.33
CA LEU A 31 5.65 -4.16 -9.57
C LEU A 31 4.63 -5.25 -9.21
N LEU A 32 3.42 -4.85 -8.83
CA LEU A 32 2.34 -5.79 -8.55
C LEU A 32 1.93 -6.56 -9.80
N ASP A 33 1.77 -5.89 -10.92
CA ASP A 33 1.45 -6.53 -12.20
C ASP A 33 2.54 -7.53 -12.62
N ALA A 34 3.80 -7.13 -12.50
CA ALA A 34 4.94 -7.98 -12.86
C ALA A 34 4.99 -9.26 -12.02
N ASN A 35 4.49 -9.21 -10.79
CA ASN A 35 4.46 -10.37 -9.87
C ASN A 35 3.12 -11.09 -9.86
N GLY A 36 2.20 -10.73 -10.74
CA GLY A 36 0.93 -11.42 -10.91
C GLY A 36 -0.09 -11.18 -9.81
N TYR A 37 0.05 -10.13 -9.02
CA TYR A 37 -0.92 -9.80 -7.99
C TYR A 37 -2.17 -9.14 -8.57
N ARG A 38 -3.32 -9.51 -8.03
CA ARG A 38 -4.58 -8.78 -8.25
C ARG A 38 -4.71 -7.70 -7.20
N PHE A 39 -5.25 -6.56 -7.59
CA PHE A 39 -5.46 -5.46 -6.65
C PHE A 39 -6.64 -4.59 -7.08
N LEU A 40 -7.20 -3.87 -6.10
CA LEU A 40 -8.21 -2.85 -6.31
C LEU A 40 -7.69 -1.52 -5.79
N ARG A 41 -8.05 -0.45 -6.47
CA ARG A 41 -7.74 0.91 -6.00
C ARG A 41 -8.69 1.29 -4.89
N SER A 42 -8.16 1.93 -3.86
CA SER A 42 -8.92 2.42 -2.73
C SER A 42 -8.33 3.74 -2.26
N CYS A 43 -9.07 4.44 -1.39
CA CYS A 43 -8.58 5.67 -0.77
C CYS A 43 -8.66 5.49 0.73
N CYS A 44 -7.59 5.88 1.42
CA CYS A 44 -7.54 5.88 2.87
C CYS A 44 -7.20 7.29 3.33
N GLY A 45 -7.91 7.79 4.34
CA GLY A 45 -7.62 9.11 4.83
C GLY A 45 -8.56 9.55 5.96
N VAL A 46 -8.17 10.61 6.62
CA VAL A 46 -8.93 11.26 7.70
C VAL A 46 -8.87 12.77 7.45
N ASP A 47 -10.04 13.41 7.44
CA ASP A 47 -10.17 14.84 7.20
C ASP A 47 -9.55 15.25 5.85
N ALA A 48 -8.61 16.20 5.87
CA ALA A 48 -7.94 16.68 4.66
C ALA A 48 -6.77 15.80 4.21
N TRP A 49 -6.41 14.80 5.00
CA TRP A 49 -5.33 13.87 4.67
C TRP A 49 -5.91 12.59 4.08
N TRP A 50 -5.65 12.34 2.81
CA TRP A 50 -6.03 11.09 2.18
C TRP A 50 -4.94 10.63 1.22
N GLU A 51 -4.90 9.33 0.98
CA GLU A 51 -3.91 8.71 0.10
C GLU A 51 -4.59 7.68 -0.78
N GLU A 52 -4.19 7.63 -2.05
CA GLU A 52 -4.59 6.55 -2.93
C GLU A 52 -3.84 5.29 -2.51
N SER A 53 -4.58 4.24 -2.21
CA SER A 53 -4.03 2.97 -1.76
C SER A 53 -4.46 1.84 -2.70
N LEU A 54 -3.78 0.70 -2.58
CA LEU A 54 -4.13 -0.50 -3.32
C LEU A 54 -4.43 -1.63 -2.33
N MET A 55 -5.59 -2.26 -2.48
CA MET A 55 -5.89 -3.49 -1.77
C MET A 55 -5.35 -4.65 -2.62
N VAL A 56 -4.29 -5.28 -2.16
CA VAL A 56 -3.59 -6.34 -2.88
C VAL A 56 -4.02 -7.69 -2.35
N PHE A 57 -4.65 -8.49 -3.19
CA PHE A 57 -5.22 -9.78 -2.80
C PHE A 57 -4.18 -10.89 -2.76
N THR A 58 -4.37 -11.82 -1.83
CA THR A 58 -3.57 -13.04 -1.72
C THR A 58 -2.08 -12.77 -1.50
N MET A 59 -1.76 -11.64 -0.91
CA MET A 59 -0.40 -11.30 -0.53
C MET A 59 -0.18 -11.70 0.92
N ASN A 60 0.90 -12.45 1.21
CA ASN A 60 1.22 -12.78 2.60
C ASN A 60 1.85 -11.57 3.31
N GLU A 61 1.82 -11.59 4.64
CA GLU A 61 2.28 -10.46 5.45
C GLU A 61 3.77 -10.16 5.22
N SER A 62 4.60 -11.19 5.10
CA SER A 62 6.04 -11.04 4.87
C SER A 62 6.33 -10.31 3.55
N ALA A 63 5.64 -10.67 2.48
CA ALA A 63 5.77 -10.00 1.18
C ALA A 63 5.29 -8.54 1.28
N ALA A 64 4.21 -8.30 2.01
CA ALA A 64 3.68 -6.95 2.22
C ALA A 64 4.67 -6.06 2.99
N VAL A 65 5.33 -6.61 4.01
CA VAL A 65 6.36 -5.88 4.77
C VAL A 65 7.51 -5.47 3.86
N LYS A 66 8.01 -6.37 3.03
CA LYS A 66 9.09 -6.07 2.08
C LYS A 66 8.70 -4.96 1.12
N LEU A 67 7.49 -5.05 0.58
CA LEU A 67 6.96 -4.09 -0.36
C LEU A 67 6.79 -2.71 0.29
N ALA A 68 6.22 -2.67 1.48
CA ALA A 68 6.04 -1.43 2.22
C ALA A 68 7.38 -0.75 2.51
N ARG A 69 8.40 -1.52 2.90
CA ARG A 69 9.75 -1.00 3.11
C ARG A 69 10.34 -0.41 1.82
N GLN A 70 10.14 -1.09 0.72
CA GLN A 70 10.65 -0.64 -0.58
C GLN A 70 10.07 0.73 -0.96
N PHE A 71 8.83 1.00 -0.59
CA PHE A 71 8.16 2.26 -0.88
C PHE A 71 8.18 3.25 0.29
N GLY A 72 8.99 2.98 1.31
CA GLY A 72 9.20 3.91 2.41
C GLY A 72 8.00 4.11 3.32
N GLN A 73 7.11 3.13 3.41
CA GLN A 73 5.94 3.21 4.25
C GLN A 73 6.27 2.84 5.70
N LYS A 74 5.63 3.51 6.66
CA LYS A 74 5.80 3.21 8.09
C LYS A 74 4.93 2.06 8.53
N ALA A 75 3.79 1.88 7.88
CA ALA A 75 2.81 0.87 8.23
C ALA A 75 1.88 0.60 7.05
N PHE A 76 1.16 -0.51 7.13
CA PHE A 76 0.09 -0.84 6.20
C PHE A 76 -0.99 -1.62 6.94
N VAL A 77 -2.18 -1.73 6.33
CA VAL A 77 -3.28 -2.52 6.89
C VAL A 77 -3.23 -3.91 6.28
N TYR A 78 -3.31 -4.93 7.11
CA TYR A 78 -3.36 -6.32 6.68
C TYR A 78 -4.66 -6.98 7.10
N LEU A 79 -5.21 -7.79 6.19
CA LEU A 79 -6.45 -8.55 6.42
C LEU A 79 -6.13 -10.04 6.30
N ASP A 80 -6.65 -10.82 7.26
CA ASP A 80 -6.57 -12.28 7.20
C ASP A 80 -7.88 -12.86 7.73
N GLY A 81 -8.68 -13.41 6.84
CA GLY A 81 -10.00 -13.88 7.17
C GLY A 81 -10.88 -12.73 7.70
N ARG A 82 -11.27 -12.82 8.98
CA ARG A 82 -12.07 -11.78 9.64
C ARG A 82 -11.26 -10.78 10.44
N ARG A 83 -9.93 -10.96 10.47
CA ARG A 83 -9.04 -10.10 11.24
C ARG A 83 -8.48 -9.00 10.36
N VAL A 84 -8.41 -7.82 10.94
CA VAL A 84 -7.83 -6.64 10.31
C VAL A 84 -6.91 -5.97 11.32
N TRP A 85 -5.67 -5.73 10.95
CA TRP A 85 -4.74 -5.05 11.85
C TRP A 85 -3.75 -4.19 11.09
N LEU A 86 -3.13 -3.28 11.84
CA LEU A 86 -2.08 -2.41 11.33
C LEU A 86 -0.72 -3.09 11.56
N VAL A 87 0.09 -3.14 10.51
CA VAL A 87 1.44 -3.71 10.58
C VAL A 87 2.44 -2.56 10.44
N TYR A 88 3.28 -2.39 11.45
CA TYR A 88 4.38 -1.41 11.40
C TYR A 88 5.60 -2.04 10.75
N VAL A 89 6.24 -1.26 9.92
CA VAL A 89 7.37 -1.73 9.09
C VAL A 89 8.71 -1.28 9.66
#